data_6cd1a5337eecd4e35c9ac95f04336360
#
_entry.id   6cd1a5337eecd4e35c9ac95f04336360
#
_cell.length_a   1.000
_cell.length_b   1.000
_cell.length_c   1.000
_cell.angle_alpha   90.00
_cell.angle_beta   90.00
_cell.angle_gamma   90.00
#
_symmetry.space_group_name_H-M   'P 1'
#
loop_
_entity.id
_entity.type
_entity.pdbx_description
1 polymer ?
#
loop_
_entity_poly.entity_id
_entity_poly.type
_entity_poly.pdbx_seq_one_letter_code
_entity_poly.pdbx_strand_id
1 'polypeptide(L)'
;QTNILFEFDSYRLICRMIEGRFPNYRAVIPQKQPNRAVLKKTDIVSALKRVSVFCDGSSSLVVLKFDSNSLKIAAHDLDFSKSAEETISLQSGCDIEIGFKSSFLIEMINNIPSEDIAITMSDPSKASIFTRCDEEIRSLTYLLMPLSINH
;
A
#
# COMPACT_ATOMS: atom_id res chain seq x y z
N GLN A 1 11.49 -4.15 -34.68
CA GLN A 1 11.58 -3.38 -33.44
C GLN A 1 10.91 -2.03 -33.72
N THR A 2 9.89 -1.70 -32.95
CA THR A 2 9.12 -0.46 -33.15
C THR A 2 9.55 0.56 -32.11
N ASN A 3 9.84 1.77 -32.55
CA ASN A 3 10.15 2.89 -31.67
C ASN A 3 8.97 3.88 -31.66
N ILE A 4 8.79 4.57 -30.54
CA ILE A 4 7.93 5.75 -30.44
C ILE A 4 8.81 6.98 -30.36
N LEU A 5 8.46 8.00 -31.12
CA LEU A 5 9.06 9.30 -31.09
C LEU A 5 8.09 10.27 -30.39
N PHE A 6 8.58 10.95 -29.36
CA PHE A 6 7.91 12.08 -28.73
C PHE A 6 8.66 13.36 -29.09
N GLU A 7 7.94 14.38 -29.54
CA GLU A 7 8.49 15.69 -29.84
C GLU A 7 7.84 16.75 -28.91
N PHE A 8 8.67 17.53 -28.24
CA PHE A 8 8.26 18.58 -27.30
C PHE A 8 9.12 19.82 -27.61
N ASP A 9 8.53 20.85 -28.16
CA ASP A 9 9.24 22.07 -28.52
C ASP A 9 10.61 21.84 -29.19
N SER A 10 11.70 21.91 -28.41
CA SER A 10 13.08 21.71 -28.87
C SER A 10 13.66 20.32 -28.55
N TYR A 11 12.89 19.42 -27.93
CA TYR A 11 13.37 18.10 -27.52
C TYR A 11 12.72 16.99 -28.35
N ARG A 12 13.51 15.97 -28.64
CA ARG A 12 13.04 14.71 -29.20
C ARG A 12 13.43 13.56 -28.26
N LEU A 13 12.44 12.74 -27.88
CA LEU A 13 12.64 11.52 -27.10
C LEU A 13 12.27 10.33 -27.95
N ILE A 14 13.23 9.45 -28.19
CA ILE A 14 13.01 8.19 -28.91
C ILE A 14 13.05 7.04 -27.90
N CYS A 15 11.93 6.34 -27.78
CA CYS A 15 11.80 5.19 -26.86
C CYS A 15 11.57 3.93 -27.66
N ARG A 16 12.28 2.86 -27.31
CA ARG A 16 12.00 1.53 -27.83
C ARG A 16 10.76 0.96 -27.16
N MET A 17 9.80 0.50 -27.96
CA MET A 17 8.61 -0.16 -27.42
C MET A 17 8.96 -1.52 -26.81
N ILE A 18 8.35 -1.83 -25.69
CA ILE A 18 8.33 -3.17 -25.11
C ILE A 18 7.40 -4.02 -25.95
N GLU A 19 7.86 -5.22 -26.31
CA GLU A 19 7.01 -6.19 -27.01
C GLU A 19 6.00 -6.78 -26.04
N GLY A 20 4.75 -6.90 -26.49
CA GLY A 20 3.66 -7.49 -25.74
C GLY A 20 2.42 -6.63 -25.66
N ARG A 21 1.36 -7.23 -25.16
CA ARG A 21 0.10 -6.53 -24.93
C ARG A 21 0.13 -5.88 -23.55
N PHE A 22 -0.25 -4.61 -23.44
CA PHE A 22 -0.39 -3.93 -22.17
C PHE A 22 -1.38 -4.70 -21.26
N PRO A 23 -1.00 -4.99 -19.99
CA PRO A 23 -1.84 -5.75 -19.08
C PRO A 23 -3.21 -5.09 -18.84
N ASN A 24 -4.26 -5.91 -18.70
CA ASN A 24 -5.57 -5.41 -18.32
C ASN A 24 -5.58 -5.09 -16.81
N TYR A 25 -5.04 -3.93 -16.44
CA TYR A 25 -4.95 -3.48 -15.04
C TYR A 25 -6.33 -3.34 -14.37
N ARG A 26 -7.40 -3.09 -15.15
CA ARG A 26 -8.76 -3.00 -14.61
C ARG A 26 -9.26 -4.32 -14.02
N ALA A 27 -8.74 -5.44 -14.50
CA ALA A 27 -9.12 -6.76 -13.99
C ALA A 27 -8.53 -7.04 -12.59
N VAL A 28 -7.44 -6.35 -12.20
CA VAL A 28 -6.82 -6.53 -10.88
C VAL A 28 -7.34 -5.55 -9.83
N ILE A 29 -8.12 -4.54 -10.24
CA ILE A 29 -8.75 -3.61 -9.31
C ILE A 29 -10.00 -4.28 -8.73
N PRO A 30 -10.05 -4.57 -7.41
CA PRO A 30 -11.19 -5.22 -6.80
C PRO A 30 -12.45 -4.36 -6.91
N GLN A 31 -13.56 -4.95 -7.35
CA GLN A 31 -14.84 -4.25 -7.51
C GLN A 31 -15.60 -4.09 -6.19
N LYS A 32 -15.35 -4.98 -5.22
CA LYS A 32 -16.02 -4.99 -3.92
C LYS A 32 -14.98 -5.11 -2.82
N GLN A 33 -14.95 -4.13 -1.95
CA GLN A 33 -14.08 -4.10 -0.78
C GLN A 33 -14.90 -3.66 0.43
N PRO A 34 -15.47 -4.61 1.19
CA PRO A 34 -16.38 -4.31 2.29
C PRO A 34 -15.69 -3.68 3.49
N ASN A 35 -14.41 -3.97 3.68
CA ASN A 35 -13.63 -3.47 4.80
C ASN A 35 -13.00 -2.11 4.43
N ARG A 36 -13.29 -1.09 5.22
CA ARG A 36 -12.74 0.26 5.02
C ARG A 36 -12.22 0.81 6.33
N ALA A 37 -10.99 1.28 6.32
CA ALA A 37 -10.38 2.00 7.43
C ALA A 37 -9.99 3.41 6.99
N VAL A 38 -10.10 4.37 7.91
CA VAL A 38 -9.72 5.78 7.70
C VAL A 38 -8.79 6.20 8.82
N LEU A 39 -7.67 6.82 8.48
CA LEU A 39 -6.63 7.20 9.43
C LEU A 39 -5.78 8.35 8.91
N LYS A 40 -5.05 8.99 9.83
CA LYS A 40 -4.09 10.04 9.49
C LYS A 40 -2.84 9.46 8.83
N LYS A 41 -2.45 10.04 7.71
CA LYS A 41 -1.26 9.68 6.96
C LYS A 41 0.02 9.78 7.79
N THR A 42 0.15 10.85 8.58
CA THR A 42 1.32 11.10 9.43
C THR A 42 1.54 10.00 10.45
N ASP A 43 0.45 9.49 11.04
CA ASP A 43 0.49 8.52 12.12
C ASP A 43 0.95 7.15 11.59
N ILE A 44 0.32 6.67 10.52
CA ILE A 44 0.70 5.37 9.94
C ILE A 44 2.12 5.41 9.35
N VAL A 45 2.54 6.48 8.67
CA VAL A 45 3.89 6.57 8.11
C VAL A 45 4.95 6.58 9.21
N SER A 46 4.69 7.30 10.29
CA SER A 46 5.61 7.37 11.43
C SER A 46 5.73 6.03 12.14
N ALA A 47 4.61 5.35 12.39
CA ALA A 47 4.58 4.03 13.00
C ALA A 47 5.27 2.98 12.11
N LEU A 48 4.96 2.96 10.82
CA LEU A 48 5.60 2.05 9.86
C LEU A 48 7.12 2.23 9.82
N LYS A 49 7.62 3.47 9.81
CA LYS A 49 9.06 3.75 9.83
C LYS A 49 9.75 3.20 11.08
N ARG A 50 9.12 3.30 12.26
CA ARG A 50 9.67 2.74 13.50
C ARG A 50 9.64 1.22 13.51
N VAL A 51 8.49 0.63 13.20
CA VAL A 51 8.29 -0.81 13.24
C VAL A 51 9.09 -1.54 12.16
N SER A 52 9.22 -0.95 10.96
CA SER A 52 9.92 -1.58 9.83
C SER A 52 11.42 -1.84 10.07
N VAL A 53 12.02 -1.18 11.05
CA VAL A 53 13.43 -1.45 11.47
C VAL A 53 13.59 -2.87 12.02
N PHE A 54 12.50 -3.48 12.47
CA PHE A 54 12.44 -4.81 13.05
C PHE A 54 11.92 -5.87 12.08
N CYS A 55 11.73 -5.53 10.82
CA CYS A 55 11.39 -6.50 9.79
C CYS A 55 12.57 -7.43 9.50
N ASP A 56 12.24 -8.67 9.14
CA ASP A 56 13.17 -9.58 8.47
C ASP A 56 13.72 -8.94 7.18
N GLY A 57 15.02 -9.10 6.96
CA GLY A 57 15.72 -8.49 5.83
C GLY A 57 15.30 -9.01 4.46
N SER A 58 14.73 -10.22 4.38
CA SER A 58 14.34 -10.85 3.11
C SER A 58 12.96 -10.40 2.65
N SER A 59 11.96 -10.50 3.52
CA SER A 59 10.56 -10.19 3.20
C SER A 59 10.20 -8.73 3.41
N SER A 60 10.81 -8.08 4.40
CA SER A 60 10.43 -6.76 4.89
C SER A 60 8.93 -6.67 5.24
N LEU A 61 8.38 -7.79 5.75
CA LEU A 61 6.97 -7.93 6.06
C LEU A 61 6.58 -7.09 7.27
N VAL A 62 5.53 -6.28 7.13
CA VAL A 62 4.77 -5.70 8.24
C VAL A 62 3.35 -6.25 8.21
N VAL A 63 2.84 -6.57 9.38
CA VAL A 63 1.46 -7.05 9.57
C VAL A 63 0.63 -5.90 10.11
N LEU A 64 -0.47 -5.62 9.44
CA LEU A 64 -1.47 -4.63 9.83
C LEU A 64 -2.71 -5.37 10.35
N LYS A 65 -2.99 -5.26 11.62
CA LYS A 65 -4.23 -5.77 12.22
C LYS A 65 -5.14 -4.60 12.55
N PHE A 66 -6.20 -4.51 11.76
CA PHE A 66 -7.25 -3.50 11.94
C PHE A 66 -8.29 -4.00 12.94
N ASP A 67 -8.79 -3.08 13.73
CA ASP A 67 -9.93 -3.22 14.62
C ASP A 67 -10.86 -2.02 14.39
N SER A 68 -12.00 -1.95 15.08
CA SER A 68 -13.00 -0.87 14.93
C SER A 68 -12.39 0.53 15.07
N ASN A 69 -11.48 0.74 16.03
CA ASN A 69 -10.94 2.04 16.40
C ASN A 69 -9.41 2.10 16.43
N SER A 70 -8.74 1.00 16.14
CA SER A 70 -7.29 0.92 16.25
C SER A 70 -6.66 0.11 15.11
N LEU A 71 -5.43 0.44 14.80
CA LEU A 71 -4.56 -0.31 13.90
C LEU A 71 -3.29 -0.70 14.66
N LYS A 72 -3.10 -1.99 14.84
CA LYS A 72 -1.86 -2.56 15.34
C LYS A 72 -0.95 -2.86 14.15
N ILE A 73 0.27 -2.35 14.20
CA ILE A 73 1.32 -2.57 13.20
C ILE A 73 2.39 -3.40 13.87
N ALA A 74 2.73 -4.56 13.29
CA ALA A 74 3.72 -5.47 13.85
C ALA A 74 4.76 -5.88 12.80
N ALA A 75 5.99 -6.09 13.27
CA ALA A 75 7.07 -6.68 12.49
C ALA A 75 7.83 -7.69 13.34
N HIS A 76 8.30 -8.75 12.70
CA HIS A 76 9.08 -9.81 13.34
C HIS A 76 10.27 -10.17 12.45
N ASP A 77 11.39 -10.41 13.09
CA ASP A 77 12.59 -10.99 12.51
C ASP A 77 12.94 -12.24 13.32
N LEU A 78 12.62 -13.39 12.78
CA LEU A 78 12.82 -14.69 13.46
C LEU A 78 14.29 -15.04 13.56
N ASP A 79 15.11 -14.66 12.58
CA ASP A 79 16.52 -15.00 12.53
C ASP A 79 17.29 -14.29 13.67
N PHE A 80 16.90 -13.07 13.99
CA PHE A 80 17.52 -12.28 15.06
C PHE A 80 16.67 -12.18 16.32
N SER A 81 15.54 -12.90 16.40
CA SER A 81 14.61 -12.87 17.53
C SER A 81 14.20 -11.45 17.93
N LYS A 82 13.95 -10.61 16.94
CA LYS A 82 13.51 -9.21 17.12
C LYS A 82 12.05 -9.06 16.76
N SER A 83 11.36 -8.21 17.49
CA SER A 83 9.99 -7.84 17.17
C SER A 83 9.69 -6.42 17.60
N ALA A 84 8.76 -5.79 16.93
CA ALA A 84 8.19 -4.52 17.33
C ALA A 84 6.70 -4.49 17.03
N GLU A 85 5.96 -3.82 17.90
CA GLU A 85 4.54 -3.57 17.73
C GLU A 85 4.24 -2.12 18.08
N GLU A 86 3.34 -1.51 17.32
CA GLU A 86 2.82 -0.18 17.61
C GLU A 86 1.33 -0.12 17.29
N THR A 87 0.57 0.59 18.10
CA THR A 87 -0.86 0.77 17.90
C THR A 87 -1.17 2.25 17.70
N ILE A 88 -1.90 2.55 16.63
CA ILE A 88 -2.39 3.89 16.32
C ILE A 88 -3.92 3.91 16.28
N SER A 89 -4.50 5.09 16.47
CA SER A 89 -5.95 5.29 16.41
C SER A 89 -6.45 5.37 14.97
N LEU A 90 -7.63 4.82 14.73
CA LEU A 90 -8.37 4.97 13.47
C LEU A 90 -9.54 5.95 13.66
N GLN A 91 -9.89 6.68 12.60
CA GLN A 91 -11.14 7.45 12.54
C GLN A 91 -12.33 6.52 12.29
N SER A 92 -12.11 5.47 11.50
CA SER A 92 -13.01 4.34 11.32
C SER A 92 -12.19 3.11 10.95
N GLY A 93 -12.62 1.94 11.38
CA GLY A 93 -11.89 0.68 11.14
C GLY A 93 -12.80 -0.47 10.75
N CYS A 94 -12.17 -1.62 10.62
CA CYS A 94 -12.77 -2.91 10.27
C CYS A 94 -11.97 -4.02 10.94
N ASP A 95 -12.46 -5.23 10.94
CA ASP A 95 -11.76 -6.38 11.52
C ASP A 95 -11.11 -7.19 10.41
N ILE A 96 -9.81 -6.92 10.17
CA ILE A 96 -9.00 -7.65 9.18
C ILE A 96 -7.52 -7.59 9.54
N GLU A 97 -6.80 -8.67 9.25
CA GLU A 97 -5.34 -8.74 9.36
C GLU A 97 -4.73 -8.98 7.99
N ILE A 98 -3.73 -8.18 7.62
CA ILE A 98 -3.15 -8.20 6.28
C ILE A 98 -1.66 -7.81 6.32
N GLY A 99 -0.84 -8.51 5.54
CA GLY A 99 0.60 -8.27 5.46
C GLY A 99 1.00 -7.46 4.22
N PHE A 100 1.99 -6.59 4.37
CA PHE A 100 2.56 -5.84 3.25
C PHE A 100 4.08 -5.75 3.33
N LYS A 101 4.72 -5.52 2.20
CA LYS A 101 6.11 -5.10 2.18
C LYS A 101 6.22 -3.65 2.66
N SER A 102 6.91 -3.44 3.77
CA SER A 102 6.98 -2.15 4.48
C SER A 102 7.46 -1.01 3.60
N SER A 103 8.50 -1.25 2.78
CA SER A 103 9.07 -0.24 1.89
C SER A 103 8.06 0.26 0.84
N PHE A 104 7.32 -0.66 0.20
CA PHE A 104 6.31 -0.30 -0.80
C PHE A 104 5.12 0.40 -0.17
N LEU A 105 4.69 -0.06 1.02
CA LEU A 105 3.60 0.57 1.75
C LEU A 105 3.94 2.01 2.14
N ILE A 106 5.13 2.24 2.69
CA ILE A 106 5.59 3.58 3.08
C ILE A 106 5.71 4.49 1.86
N GLU A 107 6.33 4.02 0.78
CA GLU A 107 6.49 4.79 -0.45
C GLU A 107 5.15 5.19 -1.03
N MET A 108 4.24 4.23 -1.15
CA MET A 108 2.91 4.47 -1.70
C MET A 108 2.12 5.48 -0.86
N ILE A 109 2.07 5.31 0.46
CA ILE A 109 1.33 6.23 1.35
C ILE A 109 1.92 7.64 1.28
N ASN A 110 3.24 7.78 1.22
CA ASN A 110 3.88 9.10 1.09
C ASN A 110 3.46 9.85 -0.18
N ASN A 111 3.17 9.13 -1.25
CA ASN A 111 2.74 9.72 -2.52
C ASN A 111 1.24 10.06 -2.59
N ILE A 112 0.43 9.71 -1.58
CA ILE A 112 -0.97 10.12 -1.52
C ILE A 112 -1.04 11.59 -1.07
N PRO A 113 -1.56 12.53 -1.89
CA PRO A 113 -1.62 13.95 -1.57
C PRO A 113 -2.84 14.27 -0.69
N SER A 114 -2.88 13.74 0.54
CA SER A 114 -3.96 13.93 1.52
C SER A 114 -3.42 13.80 2.94
N GLU A 115 -4.06 14.47 3.89
CA GLU A 115 -3.76 14.32 5.31
C GLU A 115 -4.37 13.03 5.88
N ASP A 116 -5.60 12.73 5.47
CA ASP A 116 -6.30 11.50 5.82
C ASP A 116 -6.36 10.58 4.61
N ILE A 117 -6.17 9.29 4.85
CA ILE A 117 -6.21 8.25 3.84
C ILE A 117 -7.28 7.22 4.17
N ALA A 118 -7.89 6.67 3.14
CA ALA A 118 -8.78 5.54 3.23
C ALA A 118 -8.11 4.30 2.66
N ILE A 119 -8.15 3.21 3.40
CA ILE A 119 -7.69 1.90 2.98
C ILE A 119 -8.92 1.01 2.85
N THR A 120 -9.12 0.44 1.66
CA THR A 120 -10.21 -0.50 1.43
C THR A 120 -9.66 -1.88 1.08
N MET A 121 -10.26 -2.91 1.67
CA MET A 121 -9.79 -4.28 1.64
C MET A 121 -10.97 -5.24 1.52
N SER A 122 -10.76 -6.40 0.90
CA SER A 122 -11.78 -7.45 0.84
C SER A 122 -11.34 -8.72 1.55
N ASP A 123 -10.11 -9.11 1.37
CA ASP A 123 -9.55 -10.38 1.79
C ASP A 123 -8.03 -10.22 1.97
N PRO A 124 -7.39 -10.86 2.97
CA PRO A 124 -5.95 -10.76 3.20
C PRO A 124 -5.06 -11.17 2.02
N SER A 125 -5.60 -11.92 1.06
CA SER A 125 -4.87 -12.38 -0.14
C SER A 125 -5.10 -11.51 -1.39
N LYS A 126 -6.03 -10.55 -1.32
CA LYS A 126 -6.40 -9.69 -2.46
C LYS A 126 -5.82 -8.30 -2.33
N ALA A 127 -5.64 -7.66 -3.48
CA ALA A 127 -5.17 -6.28 -3.54
C ALA A 127 -5.98 -5.34 -2.64
N SER A 128 -5.28 -4.51 -1.90
CA SER A 128 -5.88 -3.39 -1.15
C SER A 128 -5.79 -2.11 -1.96
N ILE A 129 -6.78 -1.25 -1.80
CA ILE A 129 -6.84 0.04 -2.46
C ILE A 129 -6.66 1.15 -1.42
N PHE A 130 -5.81 2.10 -1.75
CA PHE A 130 -5.55 3.28 -0.94
C PHE A 130 -5.97 4.52 -1.72
N THR A 131 -6.74 5.37 -1.07
CA THR A 131 -7.29 6.59 -1.68
C THR A 131 -7.23 7.74 -0.70
N ARG A 132 -7.49 8.92 -1.21
CA ARG A 132 -7.81 10.09 -0.39
C ARG A 132 -9.18 9.88 0.28
N CYS A 133 -9.41 10.57 1.42
CA CYS A 133 -10.70 10.52 2.10
C CYS A 133 -11.76 11.43 1.49
N ASP A 134 -11.34 12.53 0.86
CA ASP A 134 -12.21 13.46 0.17
C ASP A 134 -12.75 12.81 -1.13
N GLU A 135 -14.01 12.51 -1.14
CA GLU A 135 -14.69 11.77 -2.21
C GLU A 135 -14.73 12.50 -3.57
N GLU A 136 -14.44 13.79 -3.60
CA GLU A 136 -14.53 14.61 -4.82
C GLU A 136 -13.43 14.32 -5.85
N ILE A 137 -12.35 13.65 -5.46
CA ILE A 137 -11.24 13.35 -6.39
C ILE A 137 -11.00 11.83 -6.46
N ARG A 138 -11.87 11.14 -7.17
CA ARG A 138 -11.67 9.72 -7.55
C ARG A 138 -10.58 9.51 -8.61
N SER A 139 -9.79 10.53 -8.91
CA SER A 139 -8.83 10.47 -10.01
C SER A 139 -7.54 9.70 -9.68
N LEU A 140 -7.26 9.46 -8.39
CA LEU A 140 -6.01 8.83 -7.98
C LEU A 140 -6.28 7.63 -7.07
N THR A 141 -5.94 6.46 -7.58
CA THR A 141 -6.10 5.17 -6.90
C THR A 141 -4.75 4.47 -6.82
N TYR A 142 -4.36 4.08 -5.62
CA TYR A 142 -3.17 3.27 -5.40
C TYR A 142 -3.60 1.84 -5.04
N LEU A 143 -2.93 0.88 -5.65
CA LEU A 143 -3.19 -0.53 -5.41
C LEU A 143 -1.91 -1.20 -4.91
N LEU A 144 -2.01 -1.97 -3.83
CA LEU A 144 -0.92 -2.76 -3.29
C LEU A 144 -1.36 -4.20 -3.05
N MET A 145 -0.56 -5.14 -3.56
CA MET A 145 -0.77 -6.56 -3.29
C MET A 145 -0.23 -6.91 -1.90
N PRO A 146 -0.98 -7.67 -1.11
CA PRO A 146 -0.51 -8.16 0.19
C PRO A 146 0.55 -9.23 0.03
N LEU A 147 1.30 -9.45 1.12
CA LEU A 147 2.16 -10.61 1.33
C LEU A 147 1.44 -11.62 2.23
N SER A 148 1.69 -12.89 2.01
CA SER A 148 1.18 -13.96 2.88
C SER A 148 1.80 -13.84 4.27
N ILE A 149 0.96 -13.90 5.30
CA ILE A 149 1.37 -13.97 6.68
C ILE A 149 1.53 -15.47 7.00
N ASN A 150 2.77 -15.91 7.23
CA ASN A 150 3.04 -17.26 7.73
C ASN A 150 2.93 -17.19 9.26
N HIS A 151 1.95 -17.89 9.80
CA HIS A 151 1.78 -18.10 11.25
C HIS A 151 2.62 -19.29 11.75
#